data_6c3415544c6246074368eb3e328b15cf
#
_entry.id   6c3415544c6246074368eb3e328b15cf
#
_cell.length_a   1.000
_cell.length_b   1.000
_cell.length_c   1.000
_cell.angle_alpha   90.00
_cell.angle_beta   90.00
_cell.angle_gamma   90.00
#
_symmetry.space_group_name_H-M   'P 1'
#
loop_
_entity.id
_entity.type
_entity.pdbx_description
1 polymer ?
#
loop_
_entity_poly.entity_id
_entity_poly.type
_entity_poly.pdbx_seq_one_letter_code
_entity_poly.pdbx_strand_id
1 'polypeptide(L)'
;MASNYTVPVQVLIDELGRLPGVGPKSAQRIAFHLLKIPADDVARLADAITDAKARVRFCERCFNVADDVLCPICNDDGRDSSVLCVVEESRDIVAIERTGEFRGRYHVLLGAMSPLDGIGPEQLKIRELVARIGPEGVDEVILCMNPNTEGEVTAMYLARLLKPIGLAVTRIASGLPVGGDLEYADELTLGRALEGRRSAIDD
;
A
#
# COMPACT_ATOMS: atom_id res chain seq x y z
N MET A 1 25.82 -27.11 -6.57
CA MET A 1 27.17 -26.59 -6.89
C MET A 1 27.83 -26.27 -5.56
N ALA A 2 29.09 -26.71 -5.37
CA ALA A 2 29.83 -26.39 -4.15
C ALA A 2 30.03 -24.87 -4.09
N SER A 3 29.61 -24.24 -3.00
CA SER A 3 29.85 -22.81 -2.77
C SER A 3 31.36 -22.59 -2.62
N ASN A 4 31.90 -21.63 -3.36
CA ASN A 4 33.33 -21.23 -3.24
C ASN A 4 33.54 -20.24 -2.07
N TYR A 5 32.49 -19.95 -1.26
CA TYR A 5 32.55 -19.05 -0.13
C TYR A 5 32.60 -19.79 1.20
N THR A 6 33.11 -19.12 2.23
CA THR A 6 33.01 -19.63 3.60
C THR A 6 31.55 -19.72 4.02
N VAL A 7 31.23 -20.65 4.92
CA VAL A 7 29.85 -20.90 5.35
C VAL A 7 29.12 -19.63 5.79
N PRO A 8 29.70 -18.75 6.64
CA PRO A 8 28.98 -17.53 7.05
C PRO A 8 28.64 -16.58 5.89
N VAL A 9 29.52 -16.47 4.89
CA VAL A 9 29.29 -15.63 3.71
C VAL A 9 28.19 -16.19 2.85
N GLN A 10 28.16 -17.51 2.67
CA GLN A 10 27.10 -18.17 1.90
C GLN A 10 25.73 -17.99 2.58
N VAL A 11 25.64 -18.20 3.89
CA VAL A 11 24.41 -17.99 4.66
C VAL A 11 23.90 -16.56 4.51
N LEU A 12 24.77 -15.56 4.60
CA LEU A 12 24.39 -14.16 4.40
C LEU A 12 23.85 -13.90 2.99
N ILE A 13 24.49 -14.44 1.95
CA ILE A 13 24.03 -14.33 0.56
C ILE A 13 22.66 -14.99 0.39
N ASP A 14 22.46 -16.16 0.96
CA ASP A 14 21.22 -16.92 0.86
C ASP A 14 20.06 -16.18 1.55
N GLU A 15 20.26 -15.63 2.75
CA GLU A 15 19.25 -14.84 3.46
C GLU A 15 18.90 -13.53 2.71
N LEU A 16 19.89 -12.83 2.18
CA LEU A 16 19.63 -11.64 1.36
C LEU A 16 18.89 -11.99 0.07
N GLY A 17 19.19 -13.16 -0.52
CA GLY A 17 18.52 -13.65 -1.73
C GLY A 17 17.05 -14.05 -1.54
N ARG A 18 16.59 -14.19 -0.30
CA ARG A 18 15.16 -14.41 0.04
C ARG A 18 14.33 -13.11 0.03
N LEU A 19 15.00 -11.97 0.01
CA LEU A 19 14.30 -10.68 -0.02
C LEU A 19 13.66 -10.44 -1.39
N PRO A 20 12.39 -9.95 -1.44
CA PRO A 20 11.72 -9.64 -2.70
C PRO A 20 12.55 -8.66 -3.54
N GLY A 21 12.72 -8.96 -4.83
CA GLY A 21 13.48 -8.12 -5.75
C GLY A 21 15.01 -8.25 -5.63
N VAL A 22 15.52 -9.08 -4.71
CA VAL A 22 16.97 -9.31 -4.55
C VAL A 22 17.36 -10.63 -5.24
N GLY A 23 17.83 -10.52 -6.48
CA GLY A 23 18.38 -11.68 -7.20
C GLY A 23 19.76 -12.08 -6.71
N PRO A 24 20.29 -13.27 -7.15
CA PRO A 24 21.57 -13.83 -6.68
C PRO A 24 22.75 -12.86 -6.80
N LYS A 25 22.85 -12.13 -7.92
CA LYS A 25 23.92 -11.13 -8.13
C LYS A 25 23.83 -9.95 -7.17
N SER A 26 22.61 -9.49 -6.87
CA SER A 26 22.38 -8.40 -5.92
C SER A 26 22.65 -8.84 -4.49
N ALA A 27 22.20 -10.03 -4.08
CA ALA A 27 22.49 -10.63 -2.79
C ALA A 27 24.00 -10.72 -2.53
N GLN A 28 24.76 -11.26 -3.49
CA GLN A 28 26.21 -11.34 -3.42
C GLN A 28 26.85 -9.96 -3.28
N ARG A 29 26.44 -8.97 -4.09
CA ARG A 29 26.99 -7.60 -4.03
C ARG A 29 26.71 -6.94 -2.68
N ILE A 30 25.51 -7.11 -2.12
CA ILE A 30 25.15 -6.58 -0.79
C ILE A 30 25.98 -7.27 0.29
N ALA A 31 26.09 -8.60 0.29
CA ALA A 31 26.91 -9.33 1.25
C ALA A 31 28.36 -8.86 1.27
N PHE A 32 29.00 -8.73 0.12
CA PHE A 32 30.38 -8.25 0.04
C PHE A 32 30.53 -6.76 0.39
N HIS A 33 29.50 -5.95 0.22
CA HIS A 33 29.49 -4.58 0.73
C HIS A 33 29.49 -4.56 2.27
N LEU A 34 28.60 -5.36 2.89
CA LEU A 34 28.52 -5.47 4.36
C LEU A 34 29.81 -5.98 4.98
N LEU A 35 30.56 -6.86 4.31
CA LEU A 35 31.86 -7.33 4.78
C LEU A 35 32.97 -6.24 4.73
N LYS A 36 32.79 -5.17 3.97
CA LYS A 36 33.79 -4.11 3.79
C LYS A 36 33.56 -2.88 4.68
N ILE A 37 32.32 -2.63 5.09
CA ILE A 37 31.97 -1.51 5.94
C ILE A 37 32.35 -1.80 7.42
N PRO A 38 32.45 -0.77 8.29
CA PRO A 38 32.71 -0.93 9.72
C PRO A 38 31.69 -1.84 10.40
N ALA A 39 32.14 -2.63 11.37
CA ALA A 39 31.27 -3.54 12.13
C ALA A 39 30.10 -2.83 12.81
N ASP A 40 30.31 -1.60 13.30
CA ASP A 40 29.28 -0.77 13.94
C ASP A 40 28.15 -0.40 12.97
N ASP A 41 28.45 -0.19 11.68
CA ASP A 41 27.45 0.09 10.65
C ASP A 41 26.60 -1.14 10.36
N VAL A 42 27.21 -2.34 10.36
CA VAL A 42 26.53 -3.62 10.19
C VAL A 42 25.63 -3.90 11.40
N ALA A 43 26.14 -3.70 12.62
CA ALA A 43 25.39 -3.87 13.86
C ALA A 43 24.14 -2.95 13.86
N ARG A 44 24.32 -1.67 13.54
CA ARG A 44 23.22 -0.70 13.45
C ARG A 44 22.14 -1.13 12.46
N LEU A 45 22.51 -1.69 11.30
CA LEU A 45 21.54 -2.22 10.33
C LEU A 45 20.79 -3.43 10.88
N ALA A 46 21.50 -4.37 11.49
CA ALA A 46 20.90 -5.57 12.09
C ALA A 46 19.93 -5.20 13.22
N ASP A 47 20.32 -4.27 14.09
CA ASP A 47 19.48 -3.75 15.19
C ASP A 47 18.23 -3.06 14.64
N ALA A 48 18.37 -2.23 13.60
CA ALA A 48 17.22 -1.57 12.97
C ALA A 48 16.20 -2.55 12.40
N ILE A 49 16.65 -3.64 11.76
CA ILE A 49 15.76 -4.69 11.23
C ILE A 49 15.04 -5.39 12.39
N THR A 50 15.78 -5.75 13.44
CA THR A 50 15.23 -6.48 14.60
C THR A 50 14.26 -5.60 15.39
N ASP A 51 14.61 -4.33 15.65
CA ASP A 51 13.76 -3.37 16.37
C ASP A 51 12.47 -3.07 15.59
N ALA A 52 12.56 -2.81 14.29
CA ALA A 52 11.38 -2.60 13.46
C ALA A 52 10.44 -3.81 13.51
N LYS A 53 10.97 -5.04 13.41
CA LYS A 53 10.16 -6.25 13.48
C LYS A 53 9.53 -6.48 14.86
N ALA A 54 10.21 -6.07 15.93
CA ALA A 54 9.73 -6.25 17.30
C ALA A 54 8.68 -5.20 17.71
N ARG A 55 8.80 -3.96 17.22
CA ARG A 55 7.99 -2.82 17.68
C ARG A 55 6.84 -2.48 16.76
N VAL A 56 7.02 -2.64 15.44
CA VAL A 56 5.98 -2.29 14.47
C VAL A 56 4.86 -3.33 14.48
N ARG A 57 3.64 -2.84 14.61
CA ARG A 57 2.39 -3.60 14.57
C ARG A 57 1.43 -2.98 13.56
N PHE A 58 0.29 -3.59 13.35
CA PHE A 58 -0.81 -2.96 12.63
C PHE A 58 -1.73 -2.20 13.59
N CYS A 59 -2.13 -0.99 13.18
CA CYS A 59 -3.13 -0.20 13.88
C CYS A 59 -4.43 -0.99 14.04
N GLU A 60 -4.98 -1.07 15.25
CA GLU A 60 -6.19 -1.84 15.52
C GLU A 60 -7.44 -1.29 14.81
N ARG A 61 -7.43 0.00 14.42
CA ARG A 61 -8.54 0.65 13.72
C ARG A 61 -8.45 0.54 12.21
N CYS A 62 -7.29 0.87 11.61
CA CYS A 62 -7.17 1.04 10.16
C CYS A 62 -6.20 0.08 9.49
N PHE A 63 -5.48 -0.76 10.22
CA PHE A 63 -4.47 -1.71 9.74
C PHE A 63 -3.23 -1.08 9.08
N ASN A 64 -3.05 0.25 9.20
CA ASN A 64 -1.79 0.88 8.86
C ASN A 64 -0.67 0.42 9.82
N VAL A 65 0.59 0.53 9.40
CA VAL A 65 1.73 0.31 10.30
C VAL A 65 1.70 1.33 11.45
N ALA A 66 1.98 0.86 12.66
CA ALA A 66 1.97 1.66 13.88
C ALA A 66 3.00 1.11 14.87
N ASP A 67 3.47 1.93 15.77
CA ASP A 67 4.30 1.58 16.93
C ASP A 67 3.49 1.55 18.24
N ASP A 68 2.22 1.97 18.19
CA ASP A 68 1.25 1.92 19.27
C ASP A 68 -0.05 1.23 18.81
N VAL A 69 -1.05 1.18 19.68
CA VAL A 69 -2.40 0.62 19.43
C VAL A 69 -3.05 1.29 18.21
N LEU A 70 -2.97 2.61 18.14
CA LEU A 70 -3.44 3.42 17.01
C LEU A 70 -2.26 4.10 16.32
N CYS A 71 -2.32 4.14 14.98
CA CYS A 71 -1.36 4.93 14.20
C CYS A 71 -1.61 6.44 14.40
N PRO A 72 -0.62 7.31 14.08
CA PRO A 72 -0.76 8.75 14.23
C PRO A 72 -2.00 9.33 13.54
N ILE A 73 -2.37 8.81 12.36
CA ILE A 73 -3.55 9.27 11.61
C ILE A 73 -4.85 8.93 12.34
N CYS A 74 -4.97 7.72 12.91
CA CYS A 74 -6.15 7.33 13.67
C CYS A 74 -6.27 8.02 15.04
N ASN A 75 -5.15 8.51 15.57
CA ASN A 75 -5.07 9.23 16.83
C ASN A 75 -5.22 10.75 16.66
N ASP A 76 -5.34 11.25 15.44
CA ASP A 76 -5.55 12.67 15.13
C ASP A 76 -7.05 12.98 15.07
N ASP A 77 -7.55 13.68 16.10
CA ASP A 77 -8.95 14.11 16.19
C ASP A 77 -9.32 15.21 15.18
N GLY A 78 -8.33 15.84 14.56
CA GLY A 78 -8.55 16.84 13.49
C GLY A 78 -8.92 16.22 12.14
N ARG A 79 -8.90 14.88 12.02
CA ARG A 79 -9.26 14.17 10.80
C ARG A 79 -10.77 14.00 10.66
N ASP A 80 -11.26 14.20 9.44
CA ASP A 80 -12.66 13.96 9.10
C ASP A 80 -12.97 12.46 9.14
N SER A 81 -13.79 12.05 10.09
CA SER A 81 -14.20 10.65 10.25
C SER A 81 -15.28 10.21 9.25
N SER A 82 -15.98 11.16 8.61
CA SER A 82 -17.04 10.88 7.66
C SER A 82 -16.52 10.39 6.31
N VAL A 83 -15.22 10.65 6.00
CA VAL A 83 -14.56 10.25 4.74
C VAL A 83 -13.48 9.21 4.98
N LEU A 84 -13.62 8.04 4.38
CA LEU A 84 -12.74 6.92 4.54
C LEU A 84 -12.06 6.55 3.23
N CYS A 85 -10.73 6.71 3.14
CA CYS A 85 -9.91 6.28 2.01
C CYS A 85 -9.44 4.83 2.22
N VAL A 86 -9.85 3.93 1.33
CA VAL A 86 -9.45 2.51 1.36
C VAL A 86 -8.30 2.28 0.41
N VAL A 87 -7.22 1.69 0.91
CA VAL A 87 -5.98 1.42 0.18
C VAL A 87 -5.58 -0.05 0.32
N GLU A 88 -4.72 -0.53 -0.58
CA GLU A 88 -4.22 -1.91 -0.53
C GLU A 88 -3.17 -2.09 0.55
N GLU A 89 -2.20 -1.16 0.66
CA GLU A 89 -1.07 -1.27 1.58
C GLU A 89 -0.77 0.05 2.32
N SER A 90 -0.06 -0.04 3.44
CA SER A 90 0.34 1.13 4.23
C SER A 90 1.21 2.13 3.46
N ARG A 91 1.99 1.67 2.47
CA ARG A 91 2.81 2.56 1.62
C ARG A 91 1.96 3.49 0.76
N ASP A 92 0.74 3.08 0.40
CA ASP A 92 -0.17 3.89 -0.41
C ASP A 92 -0.65 5.12 0.36
N ILE A 93 -0.87 4.97 1.68
CA ILE A 93 -1.16 6.11 2.58
C ILE A 93 -0.07 7.17 2.47
N VAL A 94 1.20 6.77 2.50
CA VAL A 94 2.33 7.72 2.42
C VAL A 94 2.30 8.53 1.12
N ALA A 95 1.90 7.90 0.01
CA ALA A 95 1.77 8.58 -1.27
C ALA A 95 0.64 9.62 -1.26
N ILE A 96 -0.53 9.28 -0.68
CA ILE A 96 -1.68 10.17 -0.58
C ILE A 96 -1.39 11.32 0.41
N GLU A 97 -0.84 11.04 1.58
CA GLU A 97 -0.50 12.06 2.59
C GLU A 97 0.50 13.13 2.08
N ARG A 98 1.42 12.74 1.18
CA ARG A 98 2.35 13.70 0.55
C ARG A 98 1.66 14.77 -0.29
N THR A 99 0.45 14.55 -0.75
CA THR A 99 -0.32 15.55 -1.49
C THR A 99 -0.79 16.70 -0.60
N GLY A 100 -1.02 16.43 0.68
CA GLY A 100 -1.59 17.38 1.64
C GLY A 100 -3.09 17.67 1.44
N GLU A 101 -3.72 17.05 0.44
CA GLU A 101 -5.12 17.32 0.04
C GLU A 101 -6.14 16.47 0.80
N PHE A 102 -5.75 15.31 1.32
CA PHE A 102 -6.68 14.42 2.00
C PHE A 102 -6.67 14.64 3.52
N ARG A 103 -7.84 14.86 4.09
CA ARG A 103 -8.04 15.11 5.52
C ARG A 103 -8.91 14.05 6.20
N GLY A 104 -9.36 13.05 5.48
CA GLY A 104 -10.12 11.93 6.01
C GLY A 104 -9.26 10.88 6.73
N ARG A 105 -9.88 9.75 7.04
CA ARG A 105 -9.23 8.57 7.64
C ARG A 105 -8.95 7.50 6.61
N TYR A 106 -8.16 6.51 6.99
CA TYR A 106 -7.77 5.40 6.10
C TYR A 106 -8.26 4.05 6.59
N HIS A 107 -8.31 3.12 5.66
CA HIS A 107 -8.41 1.70 5.93
C HIS A 107 -7.50 0.93 4.97
N VAL A 108 -6.61 0.09 5.52
CA VAL A 108 -5.67 -0.73 4.76
C VAL A 108 -6.22 -2.15 4.66
N LEU A 109 -6.34 -2.66 3.43
CA LEU A 109 -6.83 -4.01 3.19
C LEU A 109 -5.79 -5.09 3.46
N LEU A 110 -4.51 -4.74 3.54
CA LEU A 110 -3.34 -5.61 3.61
C LEU A 110 -3.15 -6.48 2.36
N GLY A 111 -3.53 -5.95 1.19
CA GLY A 111 -3.38 -6.57 -0.12
C GLY A 111 -4.53 -6.26 -1.06
N ALA A 112 -4.57 -6.98 -2.17
CA ALA A 112 -5.64 -6.96 -3.16
C ALA A 112 -6.12 -8.37 -3.47
N MET A 113 -7.34 -8.52 -3.98
CA MET A 113 -7.87 -9.80 -4.45
C MET A 113 -7.06 -10.27 -5.66
N SER A 114 -6.55 -11.50 -5.59
CA SER A 114 -5.83 -12.16 -6.69
C SER A 114 -6.34 -13.58 -6.85
N PRO A 115 -7.32 -13.82 -7.74
CA PRO A 115 -7.83 -15.15 -7.99
C PRO A 115 -6.76 -16.15 -8.46
N LEU A 116 -5.73 -15.66 -9.17
CA LEU A 116 -4.64 -16.50 -9.65
C LEU A 116 -3.75 -17.00 -8.50
N ASP A 117 -3.59 -16.18 -7.46
CA ASP A 117 -2.80 -16.52 -6.26
C ASP A 117 -3.69 -17.10 -5.14
N GLY A 118 -4.99 -17.29 -5.40
CA GLY A 118 -5.95 -17.80 -4.42
C GLY A 118 -6.28 -16.83 -3.30
N ILE A 119 -6.07 -15.51 -3.51
CA ILE A 119 -6.38 -14.47 -2.53
C ILE A 119 -7.82 -13.99 -2.76
N GLY A 120 -8.72 -14.38 -1.86
CA GLY A 120 -10.11 -13.94 -1.83
C GLY A 120 -10.36 -12.83 -0.81
N PRO A 121 -11.61 -12.35 -0.72
CA PRO A 121 -11.98 -11.26 0.18
C PRO A 121 -11.80 -11.59 1.68
N GLU A 122 -11.81 -12.87 2.04
CA GLU A 122 -11.64 -13.36 3.42
C GLU A 122 -10.20 -13.26 3.95
N GLN A 123 -9.20 -13.17 3.05
CA GLN A 123 -7.81 -12.92 3.41
C GLN A 123 -7.48 -11.45 3.59
N LEU A 124 -8.39 -10.56 3.16
CA LEU A 124 -8.23 -9.11 3.25
C LEU A 124 -9.04 -8.53 4.42
N LYS A 125 -8.71 -7.30 4.83
CA LYS A 125 -9.38 -6.58 5.93
C LYS A 125 -10.72 -5.95 5.50
N ILE A 126 -11.48 -6.64 4.64
CA ILE A 126 -12.77 -6.18 4.12
C ILE A 126 -13.88 -6.28 5.17
N ARG A 127 -13.89 -7.35 5.97
CA ARG A 127 -14.87 -7.52 7.04
C ARG A 127 -14.76 -6.40 8.07
N GLU A 128 -13.54 -6.05 8.45
CA GLU A 128 -13.23 -5.00 9.39
C GLU A 128 -13.56 -3.60 8.81
N LEU A 129 -13.38 -3.40 7.49
CA LEU A 129 -13.84 -2.21 6.80
C LEU A 129 -15.35 -2.01 6.98
N VAL A 130 -16.15 -3.02 6.65
CA VAL A 130 -17.62 -2.93 6.76
C VAL A 130 -18.06 -2.70 8.20
N ALA A 131 -17.41 -3.38 9.17
CA ALA A 131 -17.76 -3.27 10.58
C ALA A 131 -17.56 -1.87 11.17
N ARG A 132 -16.67 -1.05 10.61
CA ARG A 132 -16.37 0.30 11.14
C ARG A 132 -17.21 1.41 10.52
N ILE A 133 -17.85 1.19 9.35
CA ILE A 133 -18.60 2.22 8.62
C ILE A 133 -19.69 2.85 9.49
N GLY A 134 -20.61 2.05 10.02
CA GLY A 134 -21.72 2.55 10.84
C GLY A 134 -21.27 3.21 12.16
N PRO A 135 -20.44 2.52 12.99
CA PRO A 135 -19.96 3.08 14.26
C PRO A 135 -19.14 4.38 14.13
N GLU A 136 -18.41 4.56 13.02
CA GLU A 136 -17.60 5.77 12.78
C GLU A 136 -18.36 6.88 12.05
N GLY A 137 -19.61 6.64 11.61
CA GLY A 137 -20.42 7.61 10.88
C GLY A 137 -19.82 7.96 9.52
N VAL A 138 -19.37 6.93 8.77
CA VAL A 138 -18.76 7.14 7.45
C VAL A 138 -19.85 7.40 6.41
N ASP A 139 -19.78 8.56 5.75
CA ASP A 139 -20.66 8.97 4.68
C ASP A 139 -20.10 8.67 3.28
N GLU A 140 -18.77 8.69 3.15
CA GLU A 140 -18.07 8.43 1.89
C GLU A 140 -16.93 7.44 2.07
N VAL A 141 -16.85 6.47 1.15
CA VAL A 141 -15.69 5.58 0.97
C VAL A 141 -15.04 5.86 -0.38
N ILE A 142 -13.76 6.28 -0.35
CA ILE A 142 -12.95 6.49 -1.55
C ILE A 142 -12.11 5.24 -1.78
N LEU A 143 -12.32 4.55 -2.90
CA LEU A 143 -11.53 3.36 -3.28
C LEU A 143 -10.26 3.80 -4.00
N CYS A 144 -9.12 3.72 -3.31
CA CYS A 144 -7.79 4.10 -3.81
C CYS A 144 -6.95 2.85 -4.09
N MET A 145 -7.46 1.98 -4.97
CA MET A 145 -6.77 0.77 -5.40
C MET A 145 -5.76 1.08 -6.53
N ASN A 146 -4.73 0.25 -6.64
CA ASN A 146 -3.80 0.34 -7.77
C ASN A 146 -4.52 0.12 -9.11
N PRO A 147 -4.14 0.82 -10.18
CA PRO A 147 -4.78 0.71 -11.49
C PRO A 147 -4.29 -0.53 -12.28
N ASN A 148 -4.20 -1.68 -11.60
CA ASN A 148 -3.89 -2.99 -12.17
C ASN A 148 -5.11 -3.93 -12.09
N THR A 149 -4.99 -5.14 -12.61
CA THR A 149 -6.10 -6.11 -12.67
C THR A 149 -6.63 -6.46 -11.27
N GLU A 150 -5.75 -6.69 -10.31
CA GLU A 150 -6.09 -7.06 -8.93
C GLU A 150 -6.79 -5.92 -8.22
N GLY A 151 -6.29 -4.69 -8.37
CA GLY A 151 -6.89 -3.49 -7.80
C GLY A 151 -8.27 -3.19 -8.40
N GLU A 152 -8.45 -3.37 -9.72
CA GLU A 152 -9.76 -3.22 -10.38
C GLU A 152 -10.78 -4.24 -9.88
N VAL A 153 -10.38 -5.51 -9.76
CA VAL A 153 -11.25 -6.59 -9.22
C VAL A 153 -11.64 -6.27 -7.78
N THR A 154 -10.68 -5.84 -6.96
CA THR A 154 -10.90 -5.46 -5.56
C THR A 154 -11.84 -4.26 -5.45
N ALA A 155 -11.62 -3.20 -6.24
CA ALA A 155 -12.48 -2.03 -6.26
C ALA A 155 -13.92 -2.36 -6.67
N MET A 156 -14.10 -3.19 -7.72
CA MET A 156 -15.43 -3.63 -8.16
C MET A 156 -16.15 -4.46 -7.09
N TYR A 157 -15.43 -5.34 -6.42
CA TYR A 157 -16.00 -6.14 -5.33
C TYR A 157 -16.46 -5.23 -4.18
N LEU A 158 -15.59 -4.32 -3.72
CA LEU A 158 -15.91 -3.38 -2.65
C LEU A 158 -17.08 -2.46 -3.02
N ALA A 159 -17.11 -1.91 -4.23
CA ALA A 159 -18.20 -1.08 -4.69
C ALA A 159 -19.57 -1.80 -4.64
N ARG A 160 -19.62 -3.08 -5.06
CA ARG A 160 -20.83 -3.89 -4.97
C ARG A 160 -21.23 -4.22 -3.54
N LEU A 161 -20.24 -4.49 -2.68
CA LEU A 161 -20.46 -4.81 -1.27
C LEU A 161 -20.98 -3.59 -0.49
N LEU A 162 -20.45 -2.39 -0.77
CA LEU A 162 -20.75 -1.17 -0.04
C LEU A 162 -22.00 -0.45 -0.56
N LYS A 163 -22.34 -0.62 -1.84
CA LYS A 163 -23.52 0.04 -2.46
C LYS A 163 -24.83 -0.11 -1.66
N PRO A 164 -25.19 -1.29 -1.13
CA PRO A 164 -26.43 -1.49 -0.38
C PRO A 164 -26.46 -0.76 0.98
N ILE A 165 -25.32 -0.31 1.50
CA ILE A 165 -25.21 0.37 2.80
C ILE A 165 -25.73 1.80 2.71
N GLY A 166 -25.78 2.39 1.48
CA GLY A 166 -26.39 3.71 1.26
C GLY A 166 -25.43 4.89 1.44
N LEU A 167 -24.10 4.64 1.57
CA LEU A 167 -23.07 5.67 1.58
C LEU A 167 -22.55 5.98 0.17
N ALA A 168 -21.86 7.11 0.01
CA ALA A 168 -21.18 7.43 -1.24
C ALA A 168 -19.95 6.52 -1.43
N VAL A 169 -19.84 5.88 -2.58
CA VAL A 169 -18.65 5.09 -2.95
C VAL A 169 -18.02 5.73 -4.18
N THR A 170 -16.83 6.29 -4.00
CA THR A 170 -16.09 7.00 -5.04
C THR A 170 -14.77 6.30 -5.35
N ARG A 171 -14.08 6.72 -6.40
CA ARG A 171 -12.75 6.24 -6.78
C ARG A 171 -11.87 7.43 -7.14
N ILE A 172 -10.56 7.29 -6.92
CA ILE A 172 -9.61 8.26 -7.44
C ILE A 172 -9.72 8.35 -8.96
N ALA A 173 -9.64 9.57 -9.50
CA ALA A 173 -9.71 9.80 -10.93
C ALA A 173 -8.50 9.15 -11.64
N SER A 174 -8.77 8.52 -12.78
CA SER A 174 -7.73 8.05 -13.69
C SER A 174 -7.56 9.08 -14.82
N GLY A 175 -6.32 9.32 -15.24
CA GLY A 175 -6.07 10.27 -16.30
C GLY A 175 -4.60 10.47 -16.61
N LEU A 176 -4.31 11.46 -17.46
CA LEU A 176 -2.96 11.81 -17.85
C LEU A 176 -2.20 12.43 -16.67
N PRO A 177 -0.92 12.08 -16.47
CA PRO A 177 -0.10 12.73 -15.47
C PRO A 177 0.14 14.20 -15.82
N VAL A 178 0.16 15.06 -14.82
CA VAL A 178 0.46 16.49 -14.98
C VAL A 178 1.89 16.65 -15.51
N GLY A 179 2.06 17.43 -16.60
CA GLY A 179 3.34 17.68 -17.24
C GLY A 179 3.77 16.61 -18.26
N GLY A 180 2.91 15.62 -18.52
CA GLY A 180 3.13 14.65 -19.61
C GLY A 180 2.55 15.16 -20.93
N ASP A 181 3.25 14.88 -22.04
CA ASP A 181 2.76 15.15 -23.37
C ASP A 181 1.75 14.08 -23.81
N LEU A 182 0.70 14.51 -24.49
CA LEU A 182 -0.41 13.64 -24.91
C LEU A 182 0.05 12.52 -25.86
N GLU A 183 1.05 12.80 -26.70
CA GLU A 183 1.57 11.85 -27.69
C GLU A 183 2.34 10.65 -27.08
N TYR A 184 2.81 10.79 -25.81
CA TYR A 184 3.52 9.71 -25.12
C TYR A 184 2.62 8.88 -24.20
N ALA A 185 1.35 9.24 -24.08
CA ALA A 185 0.39 8.47 -23.32
C ALA A 185 0.03 7.17 -24.07
N ASP A 186 0.00 6.05 -23.34
CA ASP A 186 -0.52 4.81 -23.89
C ASP A 186 -2.03 4.90 -24.16
N GLU A 187 -2.51 4.05 -25.09
CA GLU A 187 -3.91 4.06 -25.55
C GLU A 187 -4.91 3.84 -24.41
N LEU A 188 -4.58 2.99 -23.43
CA LEU A 188 -5.45 2.69 -22.29
C LEU A 188 -5.58 3.89 -21.36
N THR A 189 -4.46 4.52 -21.01
CA THR A 189 -4.44 5.73 -20.18
C THR A 189 -5.21 6.88 -20.86
N LEU A 190 -5.01 7.06 -22.15
CA LEU A 190 -5.73 8.09 -22.91
C LEU A 190 -7.23 7.79 -23.01
N GLY A 191 -7.61 6.53 -23.23
CA GLY A 191 -9.00 6.08 -23.24
C GLY A 191 -9.70 6.38 -21.90
N ARG A 192 -9.07 6.01 -20.77
CA ARG A 192 -9.60 6.29 -19.42
C ARG A 192 -9.71 7.79 -19.12
N ALA A 193 -8.75 8.60 -19.60
CA ALA A 193 -8.81 10.06 -19.47
C ALA A 193 -10.00 10.66 -20.24
N LEU A 194 -10.29 10.16 -21.45
CA LEU A 194 -11.45 10.57 -22.24
C LEU A 194 -12.78 10.17 -21.62
N GLU A 195 -12.86 8.95 -21.05
CA GLU A 195 -14.06 8.48 -20.31
C GLU A 195 -14.31 9.33 -19.07
N GLY A 196 -13.26 9.61 -18.29
CA GLY A 196 -13.31 10.40 -17.05
C GLY A 196 -13.28 11.91 -17.26
N ARG A 197 -13.46 12.42 -18.49
CA ARG A 197 -13.42 13.86 -18.78
C ARG A 197 -14.44 14.64 -17.98
N ARG A 198 -14.02 15.80 -17.48
CA ARG A 198 -14.88 16.74 -16.72
C ARG A 198 -15.27 17.92 -17.61
N SER A 199 -16.30 18.68 -17.19
CA SER A 199 -16.59 19.99 -17.79
C SER A 199 -15.36 20.89 -17.68
N ALA A 200 -15.05 21.62 -18.73
CA ALA A 200 -13.97 22.61 -18.73
C ALA A 200 -14.37 23.91 -18.04
N ILE A 201 -15.65 24.09 -17.80
CA ILE A 201 -16.26 25.23 -17.10
C ILE A 201 -17.10 24.62 -16.01
N ASP A 202 -16.67 24.77 -14.75
CA ASP A 202 -17.51 24.46 -13.59
C ASP A 202 -18.60 25.53 -13.50
N ASP A 203 -19.88 25.07 -13.46
CA ASP A 203 -21.04 25.92 -13.24
C ASP A 203 -21.09 26.40 -11.77
#